data_81a2a2cc556c5d79808463de45b2203a
#
_entry.id   81a2a2cc556c5d79808463de45b2203a
#
_cell.length_a   1.000
_cell.length_b   1.000
_cell.length_c   1.000
_cell.angle_alpha   90.00
_cell.angle_beta   90.00
_cell.angle_gamma   90.00
#
_symmetry.space_group_name_H-M   'P 1'
#
loop_
_entity.id
_entity.type
_entity.pdbx_description
1 polymer ?
#
loop_
_entity_poly.entity_id
_entity_poly.type
_entity_poly.pdbx_seq_one_letter_code
_entity_poly.pdbx_strand_id
1 'polypeptide(L)'
;MVTVRVWDVPTRLFHWALVLCLLGLVLTGQTGGDAMVWHFRLGYAVLTLLGFRLLWGVVGGHWSRWSRLPLSPASAWAYWRGRAPLHHTVGHNPLGAWSVLALLALTALQAGTGLFSDDEIANAGPLSPLLTGAWVSALTAWHKNLGKALLIALVALHVLAIAWYRWRQGEDLLTPMLRGDKVLPAEVPASRDGAWHWLRAAVCLAASAAAVRWLIGLG
;
A
#
# COMPACT_ATOMS: atom_id res chain seq x y z
N MET A 1 -0.22 -22.70 -21.82
CA MET A 1 0.30 -21.79 -20.76
C MET A 1 1.02 -20.64 -21.42
N VAL A 2 0.67 -19.42 -21.09
CA VAL A 2 1.22 -18.19 -21.69
C VAL A 2 1.80 -17.32 -20.55
N THR A 3 3.00 -16.78 -20.74
CA THR A 3 3.60 -15.83 -19.80
C THR A 3 3.11 -14.42 -20.13
N VAL A 4 2.48 -13.76 -19.16
CA VAL A 4 1.89 -12.42 -19.34
C VAL A 4 2.44 -11.47 -18.28
N ARG A 5 2.85 -10.25 -18.66
CA ARG A 5 3.19 -9.18 -17.75
C ARG A 5 1.94 -8.69 -17.02
N VAL A 6 1.81 -9.04 -15.74
CA VAL A 6 0.69 -8.62 -14.89
C VAL A 6 1.05 -7.32 -14.17
N TRP A 7 2.16 -7.30 -13.43
CA TRP A 7 2.57 -6.14 -12.66
C TRP A 7 3.61 -5.29 -13.38
N ASP A 8 3.25 -4.04 -13.69
CA ASP A 8 4.19 -3.06 -14.20
C ASP A 8 5.28 -2.71 -13.16
N VAL A 9 6.42 -2.19 -13.64
CA VAL A 9 7.56 -1.87 -12.77
C VAL A 9 7.20 -0.82 -11.72
N PRO A 10 6.48 0.29 -12.02
CA PRO A 10 6.09 1.27 -11.02
C PRO A 10 5.26 0.68 -9.87
N THR A 11 4.34 -0.25 -10.14
CA THR A 11 3.55 -0.94 -9.10
C THR A 11 4.43 -1.79 -8.19
N ARG A 12 5.40 -2.51 -8.77
CA ARG A 12 6.34 -3.35 -8.00
C ARG A 12 7.27 -2.51 -7.15
N LEU A 13 7.82 -1.42 -7.70
CA LEU A 13 8.65 -0.48 -6.95
C LEU A 13 7.89 0.18 -5.80
N PHE A 14 6.67 0.63 -6.07
CA PHE A 14 5.77 1.13 -5.03
C PHE A 14 5.60 0.12 -3.88
N HIS A 15 5.27 -1.13 -4.21
CA HIS A 15 5.02 -2.16 -3.20
C HIS A 15 6.26 -2.40 -2.33
N TRP A 16 7.43 -2.61 -2.94
CA TRP A 16 8.64 -2.91 -2.17
C TRP A 16 9.18 -1.69 -1.41
N ALA A 17 9.05 -0.49 -1.98
CA ALA A 17 9.36 0.74 -1.25
C ALA A 17 8.45 0.91 -0.03
N LEU A 18 7.13 0.62 -0.16
CA LEU A 18 6.20 0.66 0.96
C LEU A 18 6.56 -0.36 2.05
N VAL A 19 6.92 -1.60 1.67
CA VAL A 19 7.39 -2.63 2.61
C VAL A 19 8.60 -2.14 3.40
N LEU A 20 9.62 -1.61 2.72
CA LEU A 20 10.83 -1.10 3.38
C LEU A 20 10.53 0.09 4.30
N CYS A 21 9.68 1.03 3.86
CA CYS A 21 9.26 2.14 4.69
C CYS A 21 8.51 1.67 5.95
N LEU A 22 7.57 0.74 5.83
CA LEU A 22 6.81 0.22 6.98
C LEU A 22 7.71 -0.51 7.97
N LEU A 23 8.66 -1.32 7.50
CA LEU A 23 9.67 -1.95 8.37
C LEU A 23 10.51 -0.90 9.10
N GLY A 24 11.01 0.12 8.38
CA GLY A 24 11.76 1.22 8.95
C GLY A 24 10.95 2.02 9.98
N LEU A 25 9.65 2.26 9.71
CA LEU A 25 8.74 2.96 10.64
C LEU A 25 8.53 2.18 11.95
N VAL A 26 8.35 0.87 11.87
CA VAL A 26 8.23 0.03 13.06
C VAL A 26 9.53 0.08 13.87
N LEU A 27 10.68 -0.09 13.22
CA LEU A 27 11.99 -0.06 13.89
C LEU A 27 12.27 1.30 14.55
N THR A 28 12.13 2.39 13.80
CA THR A 28 12.43 3.75 14.29
C THR A 28 11.45 4.20 15.37
N GLY A 29 10.17 3.85 15.24
CA GLY A 29 9.16 4.14 16.25
C GLY A 29 9.32 3.34 17.56
N GLN A 30 9.99 2.17 17.51
CA GLN A 30 10.33 1.38 18.68
C GLN A 30 11.61 1.88 19.35
N THR A 31 12.59 2.33 18.56
CA THR A 31 13.86 2.85 19.04
C THR A 31 13.70 4.21 19.74
N GLY A 32 12.86 5.09 19.16
CA GLY A 32 12.68 6.45 19.70
C GLY A 32 13.94 7.33 19.58
N GLY A 33 14.00 8.41 20.36
CA GLY A 33 15.14 9.32 20.38
C GLY A 33 15.49 9.86 18.99
N ASP A 34 16.78 9.89 18.63
CA ASP A 34 17.25 10.39 17.34
C ASP A 34 16.69 9.63 16.12
N ALA A 35 16.24 8.38 16.30
CA ALA A 35 15.60 7.60 15.24
C ALA A 35 14.25 8.19 14.81
N MET A 36 13.61 9.04 15.63
CA MET A 36 12.35 9.70 15.28
C MET A 36 12.49 10.62 14.07
N VAL A 37 13.65 11.20 13.81
CA VAL A 37 13.91 11.97 12.58
C VAL A 37 13.68 11.10 11.35
N TRP A 38 14.11 9.86 11.38
CA TRP A 38 13.88 8.91 10.30
C TRP A 38 12.43 8.41 10.27
N HIS A 39 11.79 8.26 11.44
CA HIS A 39 10.36 7.91 11.51
C HIS A 39 9.51 8.94 10.74
N PHE A 40 9.70 10.22 10.98
CA PHE A 40 8.99 11.28 10.24
C PHE A 40 9.29 11.24 8.74
N ARG A 41 10.57 11.13 8.34
CA ARG A 41 10.96 11.06 6.92
C ARG A 41 10.33 9.87 6.21
N LEU A 42 10.33 8.70 6.83
CA LEU A 42 9.69 7.49 6.31
C LEU A 42 8.17 7.63 6.27
N GLY A 43 7.56 8.30 7.27
CA GLY A 43 6.14 8.63 7.28
C GLY A 43 5.73 9.49 6.08
N TYR A 44 6.52 10.52 5.79
CA TYR A 44 6.29 11.37 4.60
C TYR A 44 6.51 10.60 3.29
N ALA A 45 7.48 9.68 3.25
CA ALA A 45 7.66 8.79 2.11
C ALA A 45 6.44 7.86 1.92
N VAL A 46 5.89 7.30 2.99
CA VAL A 46 4.66 6.49 2.93
C VAL A 46 3.47 7.31 2.41
N LEU A 47 3.27 8.53 2.89
CA LEU A 47 2.22 9.41 2.38
C LEU A 47 2.39 9.70 0.88
N THR A 48 3.63 9.94 0.44
CA THR A 48 3.97 10.14 -0.97
C THR A 48 3.67 8.89 -1.80
N LEU A 49 4.04 7.71 -1.30
CA LEU A 49 3.75 6.43 -1.94
C LEU A 49 2.24 6.15 -2.01
N LEU A 50 1.49 6.47 -0.97
CA LEU A 50 0.02 6.33 -0.97
C LEU A 50 -0.63 7.26 -2.00
N GLY A 51 -0.22 8.53 -2.05
CA GLY A 51 -0.66 9.47 -3.09
C GLY A 51 -0.33 8.97 -4.48
N PHE A 52 0.91 8.50 -4.69
CA PHE A 52 1.30 7.84 -5.94
C PHE A 52 0.38 6.67 -6.28
N ARG A 53 0.08 5.78 -5.32
CA ARG A 53 -0.77 4.61 -5.55
C ARG A 53 -2.19 4.99 -5.92
N LEU A 54 -2.73 6.04 -5.32
CA LEU A 54 -4.06 6.57 -5.67
C LEU A 54 -4.09 7.01 -7.14
N LEU A 55 -3.14 7.85 -7.56
CA LEU A 55 -3.02 8.32 -8.94
C LEU A 55 -2.71 7.18 -9.91
N TRP A 56 -1.77 6.30 -9.56
CA TRP A 56 -1.39 5.15 -10.39
C TRP A 56 -2.53 4.15 -10.56
N GLY A 57 -3.43 4.07 -9.60
CA GLY A 57 -4.66 3.28 -9.71
C GLY A 57 -5.64 3.79 -10.77
N VAL A 58 -5.45 5.02 -11.25
CA VAL A 58 -6.27 5.60 -12.35
C VAL A 58 -5.53 5.49 -13.68
N VAL A 59 -4.25 5.91 -13.73
CA VAL A 59 -3.51 6.08 -14.99
C VAL A 59 -2.49 4.96 -15.28
N GLY A 60 -2.26 4.06 -14.34
CA GLY A 60 -1.23 3.02 -14.37
C GLY A 60 -1.50 1.86 -15.32
N GLY A 61 -0.71 0.81 -15.18
CA GLY A 61 -0.81 -0.42 -15.96
C GLY A 61 -2.18 -1.10 -15.84
N HIS A 62 -2.49 -1.98 -16.79
CA HIS A 62 -3.83 -2.57 -16.92
C HIS A 62 -4.34 -3.18 -15.61
N TRP A 63 -3.52 -4.02 -14.97
CA TRP A 63 -3.91 -4.74 -13.74
C TRP A 63 -3.67 -3.94 -12.45
N SER A 64 -3.02 -2.76 -12.55
CA SER A 64 -2.78 -1.86 -11.42
C SER A 64 -3.95 -0.91 -11.16
N ARG A 65 -4.91 -0.81 -12.09
CA ARG A 65 -6.03 0.13 -12.00
C ARG A 65 -7.10 -0.32 -11.03
N TRP A 66 -7.68 0.64 -10.30
CA TRP A 66 -8.81 0.42 -9.38
C TRP A 66 -10.00 -0.25 -10.06
N SER A 67 -10.29 0.14 -11.32
CA SER A 67 -11.38 -0.43 -12.11
C SER A 67 -11.21 -1.93 -12.45
N ARG A 68 -10.04 -2.50 -12.20
CA ARG A 68 -9.76 -3.93 -12.43
C ARG A 68 -9.79 -4.76 -11.15
N LEU A 69 -10.05 -4.14 -10.01
CA LEU A 69 -10.22 -4.87 -8.75
C LEU A 69 -11.61 -5.52 -8.71
N PRO A 70 -11.69 -6.84 -8.52
CA PRO A 70 -12.98 -7.57 -8.42
C PRO A 70 -13.59 -7.40 -7.02
N LEU A 71 -14.13 -6.20 -6.73
CA LEU A 71 -14.61 -5.81 -5.40
C LEU A 71 -16.07 -6.20 -5.10
N SER A 72 -16.81 -6.74 -6.09
CA SER A 72 -18.21 -7.09 -5.83
C SER A 72 -18.31 -8.27 -4.85
N PRO A 73 -19.27 -8.27 -3.93
CA PRO A 73 -19.53 -9.44 -3.06
C PRO A 73 -19.80 -10.71 -3.85
N ALA A 74 -20.45 -10.59 -5.02
CA ALA A 74 -20.67 -11.71 -5.94
C ALA A 74 -19.37 -12.31 -6.46
N SER A 75 -18.35 -11.47 -6.77
CA SER A 75 -17.02 -11.95 -7.18
C SER A 75 -16.32 -12.72 -6.06
N ALA A 76 -16.39 -12.22 -4.83
CA ALA A 76 -15.83 -12.88 -3.66
C ALA A 76 -16.50 -14.23 -3.40
N TRP A 77 -17.81 -14.29 -3.51
CA TRP A 77 -18.58 -15.53 -3.37
C TRP A 77 -18.27 -16.54 -4.47
N ALA A 78 -18.22 -16.09 -5.73
CA ALA A 78 -17.84 -16.93 -6.86
C ALA A 78 -16.43 -17.49 -6.71
N TYR A 79 -15.51 -16.66 -6.23
CA TYR A 79 -14.14 -17.07 -5.97
C TYR A 79 -14.06 -18.14 -4.86
N TRP A 80 -14.75 -17.93 -3.75
CA TRP A 80 -14.78 -18.89 -2.66
C TRP A 80 -15.36 -20.26 -3.07
N ARG A 81 -16.29 -20.26 -4.02
CA ARG A 81 -16.87 -21.50 -4.61
C ARG A 81 -16.04 -22.10 -5.75
N GLY A 82 -14.86 -21.57 -6.06
CA GLY A 82 -14.02 -22.04 -7.17
C GLY A 82 -14.60 -21.77 -8.55
N ARG A 83 -15.52 -20.80 -8.69
CA ARG A 83 -16.23 -20.45 -9.92
C ARG A 83 -15.85 -19.06 -10.47
N ALA A 84 -14.79 -18.46 -9.95
CA ALA A 84 -14.35 -17.14 -10.40
C ALA A 84 -13.82 -17.21 -11.84
N PRO A 85 -14.22 -16.29 -12.72
CA PRO A 85 -13.67 -16.22 -14.06
C PRO A 85 -12.20 -15.80 -14.03
N LEU A 86 -11.42 -16.22 -15.04
CA LEU A 86 -9.96 -15.99 -15.09
C LEU A 86 -9.58 -14.52 -14.86
N HIS A 87 -10.30 -13.57 -15.47
CA HIS A 87 -9.98 -12.14 -15.34
C HIS A 87 -10.11 -11.60 -13.89
N HIS A 88 -10.81 -12.31 -12.99
CA HIS A 88 -10.87 -11.98 -11.56
C HIS A 88 -9.70 -12.56 -10.75
N THR A 89 -8.77 -13.29 -11.38
CA THR A 89 -7.64 -13.92 -10.68
C THR A 89 -6.28 -13.61 -11.31
N VAL A 90 -6.26 -12.84 -12.40
CA VAL A 90 -5.02 -12.46 -13.10
C VAL A 90 -4.17 -11.54 -12.22
N GLY A 91 -4.70 -10.39 -11.85
CA GLY A 91 -4.07 -9.45 -10.92
C GLY A 91 -4.33 -9.86 -9.46
N HIS A 92 -5.19 -9.11 -8.78
CA HIS A 92 -5.68 -9.50 -7.46
C HIS A 92 -6.91 -10.40 -7.60
N ASN A 93 -6.94 -11.51 -6.85
CA ASN A 93 -8.19 -12.23 -6.67
C ASN A 93 -9.15 -11.41 -5.78
N PRO A 94 -10.45 -11.74 -5.72
CA PRO A 94 -11.43 -10.95 -4.98
C PRO A 94 -11.08 -10.72 -3.49
N LEU A 95 -10.60 -11.73 -2.78
CA LEU A 95 -10.19 -11.58 -1.39
C LEU A 95 -8.93 -10.72 -1.26
N GLY A 96 -7.97 -10.90 -2.17
CA GLY A 96 -6.77 -10.08 -2.26
C GLY A 96 -7.09 -8.61 -2.59
N ALA A 97 -8.10 -8.34 -3.43
CA ALA A 97 -8.54 -6.99 -3.74
C ALA A 97 -9.06 -6.25 -2.49
N TRP A 98 -9.89 -6.90 -1.67
CA TRP A 98 -10.35 -6.35 -0.39
C TRP A 98 -9.21 -6.16 0.61
N SER A 99 -8.27 -7.13 0.67
CA SER A 99 -7.07 -7.03 1.52
C SER A 99 -6.20 -5.83 1.15
N VAL A 100 -6.00 -5.58 -0.15
CA VAL A 100 -5.24 -4.41 -0.63
C VAL A 100 -5.90 -3.11 -0.21
N LEU A 101 -7.23 -2.98 -0.38
CA LEU A 101 -7.94 -1.77 0.06
C LEU A 101 -7.84 -1.58 1.57
N ALA A 102 -8.01 -2.64 2.36
CA ALA A 102 -7.89 -2.57 3.81
C ALA A 102 -6.49 -2.16 4.27
N LEU A 103 -5.43 -2.76 3.66
CA LEU A 103 -4.04 -2.41 3.95
C LEU A 103 -3.73 -0.95 3.61
N LEU A 104 -4.14 -0.49 2.42
CA LEU A 104 -3.90 0.90 2.00
C LEU A 104 -4.68 1.89 2.87
N ALA A 105 -5.94 1.61 3.17
CA ALA A 105 -6.77 2.47 4.02
C ALA A 105 -6.22 2.55 5.45
N LEU A 106 -5.84 1.42 6.04
CA LEU A 106 -5.27 1.41 7.39
C LEU A 106 -3.89 2.07 7.43
N THR A 107 -3.06 1.89 6.39
CA THR A 107 -1.78 2.59 6.27
C THR A 107 -1.98 4.11 6.13
N ALA A 108 -2.98 4.53 5.35
CA ALA A 108 -3.32 5.95 5.21
C ALA A 108 -3.82 6.55 6.53
N LEU A 109 -4.68 5.84 7.25
CA LEU A 109 -5.15 6.25 8.57
C LEU A 109 -3.99 6.33 9.57
N GLN A 110 -3.11 5.34 9.57
CA GLN A 110 -1.94 5.29 10.45
C GLN A 110 -0.96 6.45 10.16
N ALA A 111 -0.63 6.70 8.89
CA ALA A 111 0.22 7.80 8.50
C ALA A 111 -0.45 9.17 8.75
N GLY A 112 -1.76 9.27 8.45
CA GLY A 112 -2.55 10.47 8.69
C GLY A 112 -2.62 10.85 10.18
N THR A 113 -2.87 9.88 11.06
CA THR A 113 -2.88 10.13 12.51
C THR A 113 -1.50 10.54 13.04
N GLY A 114 -0.42 10.03 12.45
CA GLY A 114 0.94 10.42 12.78
C GLY A 114 1.26 11.88 12.50
N LEU A 115 0.60 12.51 11.51
CA LEU A 115 0.76 13.94 11.23
C LEU A 115 0.28 14.84 12.39
N PHE A 116 -0.66 14.36 13.19
CA PHE A 116 -1.26 15.08 14.31
C PHE A 116 -0.79 14.56 15.69
N SER A 117 0.06 13.55 15.72
CA SER A 117 0.53 12.95 16.97
C SER A 117 1.56 13.85 17.65
N ASP A 118 1.55 13.85 18.99
CA ASP A 118 2.52 14.52 19.85
C ASP A 118 2.89 13.62 21.01
N ASP A 119 4.19 13.45 21.31
CA ASP A 119 4.65 12.66 22.46
C ASP A 119 4.79 13.50 23.73
N GLU A 120 4.46 14.78 23.67
CA GLU A 120 4.51 15.77 24.76
C GLU A 120 5.94 15.94 25.35
N ILE A 121 6.98 15.46 24.66
CA ILE A 121 8.38 15.51 25.10
C ILE A 121 9.24 16.24 24.06
N ALA A 122 9.38 15.67 22.89
CA ALA A 122 10.32 16.16 21.88
C ALA A 122 9.83 16.01 20.43
N ASN A 123 8.79 15.21 20.20
CA ASN A 123 8.38 14.85 18.84
C ASN A 123 6.91 15.13 18.62
N ALA A 124 6.62 16.16 17.82
CA ALA A 124 5.28 16.52 17.40
C ALA A 124 5.14 16.37 15.89
N GLY A 125 4.02 15.83 15.45
CA GLY A 125 3.64 15.79 14.03
C GLY A 125 3.39 17.20 13.49
N PRO A 126 3.67 17.44 12.21
CA PRO A 126 3.64 18.80 11.64
C PRO A 126 2.26 19.46 11.70
N LEU A 127 1.19 18.71 11.79
CA LEU A 127 -0.18 19.24 11.84
C LEU A 127 -0.78 19.22 13.26
N SER A 128 -0.03 18.83 14.28
CA SER A 128 -0.53 18.83 15.67
C SER A 128 -1.00 20.20 16.15
N PRO A 129 -0.36 21.35 15.75
CA PRO A 129 -0.81 22.67 16.18
C PRO A 129 -2.19 23.07 15.62
N LEU A 130 -2.69 22.37 14.60
CA LEU A 130 -4.00 22.67 13.99
C LEU A 130 -5.18 22.08 14.76
N LEU A 131 -4.94 21.26 15.78
CA LEU A 131 -5.96 20.56 16.56
C LEU A 131 -5.92 20.94 18.04
N THR A 132 -7.04 20.73 18.74
CA THR A 132 -7.08 20.84 20.21
C THR A 132 -6.33 19.67 20.86
N GLY A 133 -5.78 19.88 22.06
CA GLY A 133 -5.03 18.84 22.80
C GLY A 133 -5.78 17.52 22.96
N ALA A 134 -7.11 17.56 23.16
CA ALA A 134 -7.93 16.35 23.27
C ALA A 134 -7.89 15.50 21.99
N TRP A 135 -7.95 16.11 20.81
CA TRP A 135 -7.84 15.41 19.54
C TRP A 135 -6.40 14.90 19.29
N VAL A 136 -5.39 15.72 19.60
CA VAL A 136 -4.00 15.33 19.49
C VAL A 136 -3.73 14.08 20.35
N SER A 137 -4.14 14.08 21.62
CA SER A 137 -4.00 12.92 22.51
C SER A 137 -4.71 11.67 21.98
N ALA A 138 -5.94 11.80 21.46
CA ALA A 138 -6.68 10.67 20.92
C ALA A 138 -6.00 10.08 19.66
N LEU A 139 -5.54 10.93 18.73
CA LEU A 139 -4.83 10.49 17.53
C LEU A 139 -3.46 9.90 17.85
N THR A 140 -2.77 10.45 18.83
CA THR A 140 -1.51 9.89 19.34
C THR A 140 -1.73 8.50 19.95
N ALA A 141 -2.76 8.34 20.78
CA ALA A 141 -3.11 7.04 21.38
C ALA A 141 -3.46 6.00 20.30
N TRP A 142 -4.23 6.39 19.28
CA TRP A 142 -4.48 5.53 18.12
C TRP A 142 -3.19 5.15 17.41
N HIS A 143 -2.36 6.12 17.04
CA HIS A 143 -1.13 5.91 16.28
C HIS A 143 -0.14 5.00 17.01
N LYS A 144 0.07 5.24 18.29
CA LYS A 144 1.03 4.49 19.11
C LYS A 144 0.55 3.09 19.48
N ASN A 145 -0.76 2.85 19.60
CA ASN A 145 -1.32 1.61 20.15
C ASN A 145 -2.15 0.83 19.12
N LEU A 146 -3.46 1.10 19.06
CA LEU A 146 -4.40 0.30 18.29
C LEU A 146 -4.10 0.32 16.79
N GLY A 147 -3.86 1.48 16.20
CA GLY A 147 -3.58 1.62 14.76
C GLY A 147 -2.33 0.84 14.36
N LYS A 148 -1.25 0.96 15.15
CA LYS A 148 -0.02 0.19 14.95
C LYS A 148 -0.28 -1.32 15.06
N ALA A 149 -0.99 -1.77 16.10
CA ALA A 149 -1.26 -3.19 16.32
C ALA A 149 -2.11 -3.78 15.19
N LEU A 150 -3.16 -3.08 14.74
CA LEU A 150 -4.02 -3.48 13.63
C LEU A 150 -3.23 -3.56 12.32
N LEU A 151 -2.37 -2.58 12.04
CA LEU A 151 -1.57 -2.57 10.82
C LEU A 151 -0.58 -3.76 10.81
N ILE A 152 0.12 -4.01 11.89
CA ILE A 152 1.02 -5.16 12.02
C ILE A 152 0.24 -6.48 11.85
N ALA A 153 -0.92 -6.62 12.49
CA ALA A 153 -1.76 -7.81 12.37
C ALA A 153 -2.22 -8.02 10.92
N LEU A 154 -2.64 -6.96 10.22
CA LEU A 154 -3.10 -7.05 8.84
C LEU A 154 -1.94 -7.36 7.87
N VAL A 155 -0.75 -6.81 8.09
CA VAL A 155 0.46 -7.17 7.34
C VAL A 155 0.85 -8.64 7.58
N ALA A 156 0.80 -9.10 8.83
CA ALA A 156 1.07 -10.50 9.15
C ALA A 156 0.06 -11.44 8.45
N LEU A 157 -1.24 -11.09 8.49
CA LEU A 157 -2.27 -11.84 7.78
C LEU A 157 -2.02 -11.86 6.26
N HIS A 158 -1.59 -10.75 5.67
CA HIS A 158 -1.23 -10.67 4.25
C HIS A 158 -0.06 -11.62 3.91
N VAL A 159 0.99 -11.64 4.70
CA VAL A 159 2.14 -12.55 4.50
C VAL A 159 1.71 -14.01 4.68
N LEU A 160 0.92 -14.31 5.70
CA LEU A 160 0.37 -15.66 5.93
C LEU A 160 -0.52 -16.12 4.78
N ALA A 161 -1.34 -15.23 4.22
CA ALA A 161 -2.15 -15.54 3.04
C ALA A 161 -1.27 -15.88 1.83
N ILE A 162 -0.20 -15.13 1.55
CA ILE A 162 0.75 -15.44 0.47
C ILE A 162 1.37 -16.82 0.67
N ALA A 163 1.81 -17.13 1.89
CA ALA A 163 2.33 -18.45 2.24
C ALA A 163 1.30 -19.56 2.05
N TRP A 164 0.06 -19.34 2.47
CA TRP A 164 -1.06 -20.27 2.28
C TRP A 164 -1.31 -20.56 0.79
N TYR A 165 -1.40 -19.51 -0.07
CA TYR A 165 -1.57 -19.67 -1.51
C TYR A 165 -0.43 -20.50 -2.11
N ARG A 166 0.82 -20.23 -1.71
CA ARG A 166 1.99 -20.96 -2.20
C ARG A 166 1.96 -22.43 -1.82
N TRP A 167 1.66 -22.73 -0.54
CA TRP A 167 1.79 -24.10 -0.03
C TRP A 167 0.55 -24.97 -0.23
N ARG A 168 -0.64 -24.39 -0.13
CA ARG A 168 -1.89 -25.16 -0.18
C ARG A 168 -2.57 -25.11 -1.54
N GLN A 169 -2.42 -24.04 -2.29
CA GLN A 169 -3.04 -23.89 -3.60
C GLN A 169 -2.05 -24.00 -4.76
N GLY A 170 -0.75 -24.05 -4.50
CA GLY A 170 0.29 -24.09 -5.53
C GLY A 170 0.40 -22.78 -6.35
N GLU A 171 -0.25 -21.70 -5.88
CA GLU A 171 -0.25 -20.40 -6.56
C GLU A 171 0.89 -19.53 -6.06
N ASP A 172 1.81 -19.17 -6.95
CA ASP A 172 2.91 -18.28 -6.65
C ASP A 172 2.49 -16.83 -6.84
N LEU A 173 2.30 -16.10 -5.73
CA LEU A 173 1.98 -14.69 -5.73
C LEU A 173 3.22 -13.79 -5.57
N LEU A 174 4.34 -14.37 -5.09
CA LEU A 174 5.56 -13.62 -4.81
C LEU A 174 6.36 -13.34 -6.10
N THR A 175 6.59 -14.37 -6.93
CA THR A 175 7.37 -14.22 -8.17
C THR A 175 6.80 -13.15 -9.12
N PRO A 176 5.48 -13.08 -9.37
CA PRO A 176 4.91 -11.98 -10.15
C PRO A 176 5.15 -10.60 -9.55
N MET A 177 5.17 -10.46 -8.22
CA MET A 177 5.47 -9.19 -7.56
C MET A 177 6.97 -8.82 -7.62
N LEU A 178 7.85 -9.79 -7.81
CA LEU A 178 9.28 -9.57 -8.04
C LEU A 178 9.62 -9.33 -9.51
N ARG A 179 9.11 -10.17 -10.43
CA ARG A 179 9.48 -10.18 -11.85
C ARG A 179 8.47 -9.49 -12.76
N GLY A 180 7.21 -9.40 -12.36
CA GLY A 180 6.11 -8.78 -13.11
C GLY A 180 5.27 -9.79 -13.90
N ASP A 181 5.81 -10.97 -14.18
CA ASP A 181 5.23 -11.93 -15.11
C ASP A 181 4.51 -13.06 -14.36
N LYS A 182 3.36 -13.51 -14.88
CA LYS A 182 2.57 -14.64 -14.38
C LYS A 182 2.29 -15.60 -15.54
N VAL A 183 2.38 -16.92 -15.26
CA VAL A 183 2.01 -17.96 -16.21
C VAL A 183 0.51 -18.21 -16.09
N LEU A 184 -0.22 -18.08 -17.19
CA LEU A 184 -1.68 -18.18 -17.24
C LEU A 184 -2.14 -19.22 -18.25
N PRO A 185 -3.35 -19.79 -18.08
CA PRO A 185 -3.89 -20.80 -18.99
C PRO A 185 -4.35 -20.22 -20.34
N ALA A 186 -4.58 -18.91 -20.43
CA ALA A 186 -5.01 -18.22 -21.65
C ALA A 186 -4.37 -16.83 -21.75
N GLU A 187 -4.39 -16.26 -22.93
CA GLU A 187 -3.95 -14.88 -23.19
C GLU A 187 -4.90 -13.88 -22.52
N VAL A 188 -4.32 -12.86 -21.89
CA VAL A 188 -5.02 -11.72 -21.28
C VAL A 188 -4.25 -10.44 -21.59
N PRO A 189 -4.87 -9.25 -21.48
CA PRO A 189 -4.17 -8.00 -21.66
C PRO A 189 -2.94 -7.88 -20.75
N ALA A 190 -1.78 -7.61 -21.35
CA ALA A 190 -0.53 -7.41 -20.59
C ALA A 190 -0.39 -5.96 -20.13
N SER A 191 0.21 -5.78 -18.94
CA SER A 191 0.73 -4.48 -18.51
C SER A 191 1.94 -4.09 -19.35
N ARG A 192 2.16 -2.78 -19.53
CA ARG A 192 3.25 -2.23 -20.36
C ARG A 192 4.21 -1.42 -19.50
N ASP A 193 5.51 -1.52 -19.80
CA ASP A 193 6.59 -0.80 -19.11
C ASP A 193 7.35 0.12 -20.10
N GLY A 194 6.65 0.78 -21.02
CA GLY A 194 7.26 1.69 -22.00
C GLY A 194 7.61 3.07 -21.40
N ALA A 195 8.35 3.90 -22.16
CA ALA A 195 8.80 5.23 -21.73
C ALA A 195 7.66 6.13 -21.21
N TRP A 196 6.50 6.09 -21.85
CA TRP A 196 5.32 6.83 -21.38
C TRP A 196 4.80 6.38 -20.01
N HIS A 197 4.94 5.10 -19.66
CA HIS A 197 4.58 4.61 -18.31
C HIS A 197 5.53 5.16 -17.26
N TRP A 198 6.82 5.20 -17.57
CA TRP A 198 7.82 5.80 -16.69
C TRP A 198 7.60 7.29 -16.49
N LEU A 199 7.32 8.03 -17.57
CA LEU A 199 7.00 9.45 -17.47
C LEU A 199 5.76 9.70 -16.60
N ARG A 200 4.67 8.96 -16.83
CA ARG A 200 3.45 9.06 -16.00
C ARG A 200 3.74 8.72 -14.54
N ALA A 201 4.54 7.68 -14.28
CA ALA A 201 4.91 7.30 -12.92
C ALA A 201 5.71 8.41 -12.23
N ALA A 202 6.68 9.01 -12.94
CA ALA A 202 7.46 10.12 -12.42
C ALA A 202 6.58 11.35 -12.11
N VAL A 203 5.65 11.69 -13.01
CA VAL A 203 4.68 12.79 -12.79
C VAL A 203 3.79 12.50 -11.58
N CYS A 204 3.22 11.31 -11.46
CA CYS A 204 2.40 10.92 -10.31
C CYS A 204 3.20 11.00 -9.00
N LEU A 205 4.44 10.51 -9.00
CA LEU A 205 5.31 10.55 -7.82
C LEU A 205 5.66 12.00 -7.44
N ALA A 206 6.04 12.82 -8.40
CA ALA A 206 6.36 14.23 -8.18
C ALA A 206 5.16 15.02 -7.66
N ALA A 207 3.98 14.82 -8.26
CA ALA A 207 2.73 15.45 -7.79
C ALA A 207 2.39 15.03 -6.36
N SER A 208 2.55 13.75 -6.03
CA SER A 208 2.31 13.24 -4.67
C SER A 208 3.31 13.81 -3.67
N ALA A 209 4.59 13.87 -4.03
CA ALA A 209 5.63 14.46 -3.17
C ALA A 209 5.38 15.96 -2.93
N ALA A 210 5.00 16.70 -3.98
CA ALA A 210 4.65 18.11 -3.87
C ALA A 210 3.44 18.33 -2.95
N ALA A 211 2.40 17.50 -3.08
CA ALA A 211 1.22 17.55 -2.21
C ALA A 211 1.57 17.26 -0.74
N VAL A 212 2.41 16.26 -0.47
CA VAL A 212 2.88 15.95 0.90
C VAL A 212 3.74 17.07 1.45
N ARG A 213 4.68 17.63 0.65
CA ARG A 213 5.49 18.78 1.07
C ARG A 213 4.62 19.99 1.42
N TRP A 214 3.61 20.28 0.60
CA TRP A 214 2.64 21.35 0.92
C TRP A 214 1.87 21.05 2.20
N LEU A 215 1.37 19.82 2.37
CA LEU A 215 0.61 19.40 3.56
C LEU A 215 1.41 19.56 4.85
N ILE A 216 2.66 19.13 4.89
CA ILE A 216 3.51 19.25 6.08
C ILE A 216 3.97 20.69 6.37
N GLY A 217 3.79 21.60 5.43
CA GLY A 217 4.08 23.02 5.59
C GLY A 217 2.88 23.85 6.07
N LEU A 218 1.74 23.22 6.40
CA LEU A 218 0.55 23.90 6.92
C LEU A 218 0.59 24.14 8.44
N GLY A 219 1.42 23.44 9.15
CA GLY A 219 1.66 23.57 10.60
C GLY A 219 3.10 23.79 10.88
#